data_5198079a8e603683637e48de04e6104f
#
_entry.id   5198079a8e603683637e48de04e6104f
#
_cell.length_a   1.000
_cell.length_b   1.000
_cell.length_c   1.000
_cell.angle_alpha   90.00
_cell.angle_beta   90.00
_cell.angle_gamma   90.00
#
_symmetry.space_group_name_H-M   'P 1'
#
loop_
_entity.id
_entity.type
_entity.pdbx_description
1 polymer ?
#
loop_
_entity_poly.entity_id
_entity_poly.type
_entity_poly.pdbx_seq_one_letter_code
_entity_poly.pdbx_strand_id
1 'polypeptide(L)'
;MGRNVLDISKLLEEIKKSPYEEMEILAPHCGVVSFAGLKDGDEVRGPSSEERHRGTLLASLERERNKRPIYAQQKAAVGHIHEELEGAFVEAGTALMRLRHYLSKEEVLELVLKKALLLFPAQERARYYFVADVDKKIRTSGLNTVMVADGQDLFIMSRMKRETILKYRGAEGNIYASYFRPGDAVDPGMPLIGVCPPDQLPLIQDVVFRVENEWEGQQ
;
A
#
# COMPACT_ATOMS: atom_id res chain seq x y z
N MET A 1 16.78 -20.60 2.94
CA MET A 1 17.22 -19.60 3.93
C MET A 1 15.97 -19.08 4.64
N GLY A 2 15.72 -19.58 5.86
CA GLY A 2 14.54 -19.22 6.63
C GLY A 2 14.58 -17.74 7.03
N ARG A 3 13.67 -16.95 6.52
CA ARG A 3 13.39 -15.63 7.08
C ARG A 3 12.81 -15.85 8.47
N ASN A 4 13.48 -15.30 9.45
CA ASN A 4 13.35 -15.61 10.86
C ASN A 4 11.96 -15.20 11.41
N VAL A 5 11.31 -16.13 12.09
CA VAL A 5 10.15 -15.91 12.99
C VAL A 5 10.37 -14.73 13.94
N LEU A 6 11.61 -14.54 14.37
CA LEU A 6 12.05 -13.42 15.19
C LEU A 6 11.85 -12.04 14.52
N ASP A 7 11.90 -11.94 13.19
CA ASP A 7 11.73 -10.67 12.49
C ASP A 7 10.26 -10.19 12.48
N ILE A 8 9.30 -11.12 12.41
CA ILE A 8 7.87 -10.76 12.32
C ILE A 8 7.34 -10.27 13.67
N SER A 9 7.72 -10.95 14.76
CA SER A 9 7.36 -10.51 16.11
C SER A 9 7.98 -9.15 16.46
N LYS A 10 9.24 -8.94 16.09
CA LYS A 10 9.89 -7.62 16.24
C LYS A 10 9.22 -6.55 15.42
N LEU A 11 8.84 -6.86 14.17
CA LEU A 11 8.11 -5.92 13.31
C LEU A 11 6.78 -5.49 13.94
N LEU A 12 6.01 -6.44 14.50
CA LEU A 12 4.76 -6.12 15.20
C LEU A 12 5.01 -5.22 16.43
N GLU A 13 6.08 -5.47 17.19
CA GLU A 13 6.45 -4.61 18.30
C GLU A 13 6.88 -3.21 17.84
N GLU A 14 7.59 -3.11 16.73
CA GLU A 14 7.98 -1.82 16.15
C GLU A 14 6.75 -1.04 15.66
N ILE A 15 5.82 -1.71 14.97
CA ILE A 15 4.57 -1.09 14.53
C ILE A 15 3.71 -0.68 15.75
N LYS A 16 3.65 -1.48 16.81
CA LYS A 16 2.95 -1.12 18.06
C LYS A 16 3.55 0.12 18.75
N LYS A 17 4.86 0.32 18.65
CA LYS A 17 5.52 1.51 19.21
C LYS A 17 5.26 2.79 18.40
N SER A 18 5.12 2.64 17.08
CA SER A 18 4.84 3.76 16.17
C SER A 18 3.75 3.34 15.21
N PRO A 19 2.47 3.37 15.64
CA PRO A 19 1.34 2.85 14.87
C PRO A 19 0.90 3.79 13.75
N TYR A 20 1.82 4.54 13.19
CA TYR A 20 1.56 5.49 12.11
C TYR A 20 2.69 5.49 11.09
N GLU A 21 2.34 5.87 9.87
CA GLU A 21 3.28 6.16 8.80
C GLU A 21 3.37 7.69 8.61
N GLU A 22 4.61 8.20 8.55
CA GLU A 22 4.83 9.61 8.23
C GLU A 22 4.87 9.81 6.72
N MET A 23 4.04 10.73 6.25
CA MET A 23 3.94 11.11 4.84
C MET A 23 4.34 12.56 4.65
N GLU A 24 5.29 12.81 3.76
CA GLU A 24 5.63 14.17 3.35
C GLU A 24 4.71 14.62 2.21
N ILE A 25 4.07 15.76 2.40
CA ILE A 25 3.32 16.43 1.36
C ILE A 25 4.28 17.37 0.62
N LEU A 26 4.58 16.98 -0.60
CA LEU A 26 5.49 17.72 -1.47
C LEU A 26 4.72 18.67 -2.38
N ALA A 27 5.35 19.78 -2.75
CA ALA A 27 4.84 20.69 -3.77
C ALA A 27 4.77 19.98 -5.14
N PRO A 28 3.58 19.79 -5.76
CA PRO A 28 3.46 19.09 -7.04
C PRO A 28 3.99 19.91 -8.22
N HIS A 29 4.13 21.22 -8.07
CA HIS A 29 4.70 22.16 -9.03
C HIS A 29 5.25 23.38 -8.30
N CYS A 30 6.04 24.21 -8.97
CA CYS A 30 6.52 25.46 -8.38
C CYS A 30 5.40 26.50 -8.24
N GLY A 31 5.52 27.38 -7.26
CA GLY A 31 4.56 28.45 -7.01
C GLY A 31 4.72 29.07 -5.63
N VAL A 32 3.92 30.08 -5.34
CA VAL A 32 3.85 30.71 -4.02
C VAL A 32 2.90 29.89 -3.13
N VAL A 33 3.39 29.49 -1.96
CA VAL A 33 2.64 28.67 -1.00
C VAL A 33 1.67 29.53 -0.20
N SER A 34 0.49 28.98 0.07
CA SER A 34 -0.42 29.49 1.08
C SER A 34 -1.06 28.29 1.79
N PHE A 35 -0.82 28.17 3.09
CA PHE A 35 -1.37 27.09 3.92
C PHE A 35 -2.84 27.34 4.27
N ALA A 36 -3.58 26.26 4.57
CA ALA A 36 -5.01 26.35 4.88
C ALA A 36 -5.32 26.75 6.34
N GLY A 37 -4.30 27.10 7.13
CA GLY A 37 -4.45 27.48 8.54
C GLY A 37 -4.64 26.29 9.49
N LEU A 38 -4.24 25.10 9.07
CA LEU A 38 -4.18 23.90 9.92
C LEU A 38 -3.07 24.05 10.96
N LYS A 39 -3.22 23.32 12.07
CA LYS A 39 -2.23 23.25 13.16
C LYS A 39 -1.74 21.83 13.36
N ASP A 40 -0.58 21.70 14.00
CA ASP A 40 -0.07 20.41 14.43
C ASP A 40 -1.12 19.68 15.29
N GLY A 41 -1.40 18.42 14.95
CA GLY A 41 -2.42 17.60 15.60
C GLY A 41 -3.81 17.68 14.97
N ASP A 42 -4.09 18.61 14.05
CA ASP A 42 -5.39 18.66 13.38
C ASP A 42 -5.63 17.41 12.52
N GLU A 43 -6.84 16.87 12.59
CA GLU A 43 -7.24 15.77 11.73
C GLU A 43 -7.61 16.23 10.33
N VAL A 44 -7.09 15.53 9.34
CA VAL A 44 -7.41 15.74 7.93
C VAL A 44 -8.03 14.46 7.34
N ARG A 45 -8.89 14.63 6.32
CA ARG A 45 -9.60 13.52 5.68
C ARG A 45 -9.30 13.50 4.19
N GLY A 46 -9.19 12.30 3.64
CA GLY A 46 -9.09 12.08 2.20
C GLY A 46 -10.40 12.36 1.45
N PRO A 47 -10.40 12.19 0.12
CA PRO A 47 -11.59 12.34 -0.69
C PRO A 47 -12.62 11.24 -0.34
N SER A 48 -13.91 11.63 -0.32
CA SER A 48 -15.04 10.70 -0.16
C SER A 48 -15.95 10.80 -1.37
N SER A 49 -16.23 9.64 -1.99
CA SER A 49 -17.16 9.55 -3.11
C SER A 49 -18.62 9.71 -2.66
N GLU A 50 -18.95 9.28 -1.44
CA GLU A 50 -20.29 9.37 -0.87
C GLU A 50 -20.67 10.81 -0.54
N GLU A 51 -19.74 11.57 0.03
CA GLU A 51 -19.96 12.98 0.41
C GLU A 51 -19.60 13.98 -0.69
N ARG A 52 -19.12 13.53 -1.86
CA ARG A 52 -18.56 14.37 -2.93
C ARG A 52 -17.47 15.33 -2.44
N HIS A 53 -16.74 14.93 -1.41
CA HIS A 53 -15.71 15.74 -0.77
C HIS A 53 -14.34 15.46 -1.40
N ARG A 54 -13.61 16.52 -1.73
CA ARG A 54 -12.27 16.41 -2.36
C ARG A 54 -11.13 16.10 -1.38
N GLY A 55 -11.45 15.97 -0.10
CA GLY A 55 -10.48 15.89 0.97
C GLY A 55 -10.28 17.25 1.68
N THR A 56 -9.60 17.24 2.82
CA THR A 56 -9.25 18.46 3.55
C THR A 56 -8.21 19.24 2.78
N LEU A 57 -8.44 20.55 2.59
CA LEU A 57 -7.47 21.44 1.98
C LEU A 57 -6.26 21.58 2.90
N LEU A 58 -5.07 21.32 2.41
CA LEU A 58 -3.80 21.42 3.14
C LEU A 58 -3.09 22.74 2.84
N ALA A 59 -2.92 23.02 1.58
CA ALA A 59 -2.25 24.21 1.07
C ALA A 59 -2.73 24.53 -0.34
N SER A 60 -2.29 25.65 -0.86
CA SER A 60 -2.43 25.98 -2.28
C SER A 60 -1.12 26.56 -2.81
N LEU A 61 -0.86 26.32 -4.08
CA LEU A 61 0.26 26.90 -4.80
C LEU A 61 -0.25 27.83 -5.89
N GLU A 62 0.19 29.08 -5.87
CA GLU A 62 -0.16 30.06 -6.87
C GLU A 62 1.01 30.32 -7.82
N ARG A 63 0.75 30.14 -9.12
CA ARG A 63 1.67 30.51 -10.19
C ARG A 63 0.89 31.24 -11.29
N GLU A 64 1.40 32.41 -11.71
CA GLU A 64 0.79 33.20 -12.78
C GLU A 64 -0.70 33.50 -12.53
N ARG A 65 -1.07 33.84 -11.29
CA ARG A 65 -2.45 34.08 -10.83
C ARG A 65 -3.36 32.82 -10.91
N ASN A 66 -2.79 31.64 -11.12
CA ASN A 66 -3.54 30.38 -11.10
C ASN A 66 -3.25 29.65 -9.78
N LYS A 67 -4.24 29.66 -8.90
CA LYS A 67 -4.17 29.02 -7.58
C LYS A 67 -4.63 27.57 -7.67
N ARG A 68 -3.75 26.62 -7.35
CA ARG A 68 -4.03 25.19 -7.36
C ARG A 68 -4.01 24.63 -5.94
N PRO A 69 -5.13 24.06 -5.47
CA PRO A 69 -5.22 23.48 -4.14
C PRO A 69 -4.54 22.13 -4.05
N ILE A 70 -3.98 21.85 -2.86
CA ILE A 70 -3.43 20.56 -2.45
C ILE A 70 -4.35 20.03 -1.35
N TYR A 71 -4.90 18.83 -1.57
CA TYR A 71 -5.82 18.18 -0.64
C TYR A 71 -5.17 16.94 0.00
N ALA A 72 -5.58 16.63 1.22
CA ALA A 72 -5.26 15.34 1.83
C ALA A 72 -5.82 14.19 1.00
N GLN A 73 -5.01 13.14 0.83
CA GLN A 73 -5.39 11.95 0.03
C GLN A 73 -6.02 10.84 0.88
N GLN A 74 -5.80 10.88 2.19
CA GLN A 74 -6.33 9.90 3.14
C GLN A 74 -6.49 10.53 4.53
N LYS A 75 -7.11 9.80 5.47
CA LYS A 75 -7.23 10.25 6.87
C LYS A 75 -5.84 10.26 7.51
N ALA A 76 -5.49 11.37 8.14
CA ALA A 76 -4.22 11.55 8.82
C ALA A 76 -4.33 12.67 9.87
N ALA A 77 -3.33 12.80 10.73
CA ALA A 77 -3.14 13.96 11.58
C ALA A 77 -1.98 14.82 11.05
N VAL A 78 -2.08 16.13 11.16
CA VAL A 78 -0.98 17.03 10.85
C VAL A 78 0.14 16.81 11.86
N GLY A 79 1.34 16.49 11.40
CA GLY A 79 2.50 16.25 12.26
C GLY A 79 3.45 17.44 12.33
N HIS A 80 3.65 18.12 11.23
CA HIS A 80 4.49 19.33 11.16
C HIS A 80 4.19 20.13 9.90
N ILE A 81 4.14 21.44 10.01
CA ILE A 81 3.96 22.37 8.88
C ILE A 81 5.21 23.24 8.77
N HIS A 82 5.75 23.37 7.57
CA HIS A 82 6.84 24.29 7.27
C HIS A 82 6.32 25.73 7.14
N GLU A 83 5.88 26.31 8.27
CA GLU A 83 5.27 27.65 8.32
C GLU A 83 6.17 28.75 7.74
N GLU A 84 7.48 28.54 7.76
CA GLU A 84 8.48 29.45 7.17
C GLU A 84 8.32 29.62 5.65
N LEU A 85 7.58 28.70 5.01
CA LEU A 85 7.29 28.74 3.56
C LEU A 85 6.02 29.53 3.22
N GLU A 86 5.24 29.99 4.22
CA GLU A 86 4.02 30.79 3.95
C GLU A 86 4.35 32.04 3.15
N GLY A 87 3.70 32.20 2.01
CA GLY A 87 3.95 33.31 1.07
C GLY A 87 5.27 33.23 0.29
N ALA A 88 6.09 32.19 0.51
CA ALA A 88 7.33 31.98 -0.22
C ALA A 88 7.09 31.25 -1.55
N PHE A 89 7.95 31.52 -2.53
CA PHE A 89 8.00 30.74 -3.77
C PHE A 89 8.82 29.46 -3.54
N VAL A 90 8.22 28.32 -3.88
CA VAL A 90 8.86 27.00 -3.74
C VAL A 90 8.96 26.29 -5.08
N GLU A 91 9.97 25.43 -5.20
CA GLU A 91 10.16 24.54 -6.34
C GLU A 91 9.29 23.28 -6.20
N ALA A 92 9.02 22.60 -7.32
CA ALA A 92 8.40 21.29 -7.30
C ALA A 92 9.24 20.29 -6.48
N GLY A 93 8.60 19.49 -5.62
CA GLY A 93 9.28 18.55 -4.74
C GLY A 93 9.70 19.13 -3.38
N THR A 94 9.50 20.43 -3.12
CA THR A 94 9.73 21.00 -1.78
C THR A 94 8.74 20.42 -0.78
N ALA A 95 9.22 19.95 0.37
CA ALA A 95 8.38 19.47 1.46
C ALA A 95 7.61 20.66 2.08
N LEU A 96 6.29 20.56 2.12
CA LEU A 96 5.40 21.60 2.65
C LEU A 96 4.95 21.30 4.07
N MET A 97 4.61 20.04 4.31
CA MET A 97 4.18 19.57 5.63
C MET A 97 4.36 18.06 5.75
N ARG A 98 4.29 17.57 6.98
CA ARG A 98 4.32 16.14 7.30
C ARG A 98 2.99 15.75 7.93
N LEU A 99 2.40 14.67 7.44
CA LEU A 99 1.20 14.07 8.00
C LEU A 99 1.55 12.73 8.65
N ARG A 100 0.79 12.35 9.69
CA ARG A 100 0.85 11.04 10.35
C ARG A 100 -0.42 10.28 10.06
N HIS A 101 -0.31 9.26 9.23
CA HIS A 101 -1.40 8.34 8.96
C HIS A 101 -1.34 7.18 9.94
N TYR A 102 -2.35 7.08 10.81
CA TYR A 102 -2.47 5.95 11.74
C TYR A 102 -2.91 4.71 10.98
N LEU A 103 -2.11 3.66 11.12
CA LEU A 103 -2.33 2.41 10.40
C LEU A 103 -3.60 1.71 10.90
N SER A 104 -4.48 1.40 9.99
CA SER A 104 -5.62 0.52 10.24
C SER A 104 -5.15 -0.92 10.45
N LYS A 105 -6.02 -1.74 10.98
CA LYS A 105 -5.78 -3.17 11.19
C LYS A 105 -5.43 -3.88 9.87
N GLU A 106 -6.17 -3.55 8.82
CA GLU A 106 -5.99 -4.09 7.48
C GLU A 106 -4.62 -3.71 6.90
N GLU A 107 -4.19 -2.46 7.08
CA GLU A 107 -2.88 -1.98 6.61
C GLU A 107 -1.74 -2.65 7.36
N VAL A 108 -1.86 -2.81 8.69
CA VAL A 108 -0.86 -3.54 9.48
C VAL A 108 -0.78 -4.99 9.04
N LEU A 109 -1.92 -5.64 8.81
CA LEU A 109 -1.95 -7.01 8.33
C LEU A 109 -1.27 -7.13 6.96
N GLU A 110 -1.56 -6.20 6.04
CA GLU A 110 -0.92 -6.17 4.72
C GLU A 110 0.59 -5.97 4.81
N LEU A 111 1.06 -5.04 5.66
CA LEU A 111 2.49 -4.80 5.88
C LEU A 111 3.20 -6.03 6.44
N VAL A 112 2.59 -6.69 7.41
CA VAL A 112 3.13 -7.91 8.02
C VAL A 112 3.17 -9.05 7.01
N LEU A 113 2.09 -9.27 6.27
CA LEU A 113 2.02 -10.29 5.24
C LEU A 113 3.02 -10.05 4.10
N LYS A 114 3.20 -8.80 3.66
CA LYS A 114 4.23 -8.46 2.65
C LYS A 114 5.65 -8.80 3.12
N LYS A 115 5.92 -8.72 4.42
CA LYS A 115 7.22 -9.11 4.98
C LYS A 115 7.37 -10.60 5.26
N ALA A 116 6.28 -11.27 5.61
CA ALA A 116 6.26 -12.68 5.97
C ALA A 116 6.23 -13.61 4.75
N LEU A 117 5.50 -13.24 3.71
CA LEU A 117 5.26 -14.07 2.53
C LEU A 117 6.38 -13.96 1.49
N LEU A 118 6.50 -15.00 0.66
CA LEU A 118 7.32 -14.97 -0.55
C LEU A 118 6.56 -14.21 -1.64
N LEU A 119 7.01 -13.00 -1.92
CA LEU A 119 6.34 -12.14 -2.89
C LEU A 119 6.76 -12.50 -4.32
N PHE A 120 5.77 -12.61 -5.21
CA PHE A 120 5.99 -12.70 -6.65
C PHE A 120 5.65 -11.37 -7.29
N PRO A 121 6.65 -10.59 -7.75
CA PRO A 121 6.44 -9.23 -8.26
C PRO A 121 6.04 -9.23 -9.74
N ALA A 122 5.35 -8.16 -10.14
CA ALA A 122 5.10 -7.82 -11.54
C ALA A 122 6.43 -7.53 -12.27
N GLN A 123 6.62 -8.12 -13.44
CA GLN A 123 7.84 -7.95 -14.23
C GLN A 123 7.82 -6.66 -15.07
N GLU A 124 6.66 -6.31 -15.58
CA GLU A 124 6.43 -5.14 -16.44
C GLU A 124 5.13 -4.43 -16.06
N ARG A 125 4.97 -3.18 -16.47
CA ARG A 125 3.68 -2.50 -16.38
C ARG A 125 2.70 -3.11 -17.36
N ALA A 126 1.75 -3.89 -16.84
CA ALA A 126 0.76 -4.63 -17.63
C ALA A 126 -0.51 -4.90 -16.80
N ARG A 127 -1.52 -5.46 -17.47
CA ARG A 127 -2.66 -6.05 -16.79
C ARG A 127 -2.39 -7.53 -16.55
N TYR A 128 -2.69 -7.99 -15.34
CA TYR A 128 -2.46 -9.37 -14.94
C TYR A 128 -3.76 -10.09 -14.66
N TYR A 129 -3.81 -11.36 -15.05
CA TYR A 129 -4.93 -12.26 -14.82
C TYR A 129 -4.35 -13.60 -14.38
N PHE A 130 -5.04 -14.34 -13.53
CA PHE A 130 -4.69 -15.74 -13.30
C PHE A 130 -5.02 -16.56 -14.57
N VAL A 131 -4.23 -17.60 -14.83
CA VAL A 131 -4.60 -18.58 -15.87
C VAL A 131 -5.92 -19.27 -15.49
N ALA A 132 -6.70 -19.70 -16.50
CA ALA A 132 -8.06 -20.17 -16.30
C ALA A 132 -8.23 -21.25 -15.22
N ASP A 133 -7.31 -22.22 -15.15
CA ASP A 133 -7.34 -23.31 -14.18
C ASP A 133 -7.12 -22.81 -12.76
N VAL A 134 -6.22 -21.84 -12.57
CA VAL A 134 -5.94 -21.22 -11.27
C VAL A 134 -7.11 -20.32 -10.85
N ASP A 135 -7.62 -19.47 -11.74
CA ASP A 135 -8.77 -18.62 -11.48
C ASP A 135 -10.00 -19.43 -11.06
N LYS A 136 -10.26 -20.54 -11.75
CA LYS A 136 -11.34 -21.47 -11.40
C LYS A 136 -11.15 -22.04 -10.00
N LYS A 137 -9.95 -22.50 -9.64
CA LYS A 137 -9.66 -23.02 -8.29
C LYS A 137 -9.86 -21.96 -7.23
N ILE A 138 -9.37 -20.74 -7.47
CA ILE A 138 -9.54 -19.59 -6.55
C ILE A 138 -11.03 -19.33 -6.29
N ARG A 139 -11.84 -19.28 -7.34
CA ARG A 139 -13.29 -19.02 -7.23
C ARG A 139 -14.06 -20.16 -6.55
N THR A 140 -13.62 -21.39 -6.73
CA THR A 140 -14.34 -22.57 -6.20
C THR A 140 -13.95 -22.89 -4.77
N SER A 141 -12.67 -22.79 -4.44
CA SER A 141 -12.11 -23.32 -3.17
C SER A 141 -11.44 -22.24 -2.32
N GLY A 142 -11.29 -21.03 -2.84
CA GLY A 142 -10.60 -19.93 -2.17
C GLY A 142 -9.11 -19.84 -2.51
N LEU A 143 -8.56 -18.65 -2.34
CA LEU A 143 -7.17 -18.33 -2.69
C LEU A 143 -6.17 -19.21 -1.95
N ASN A 144 -6.37 -19.41 -0.65
CA ASN A 144 -5.43 -20.12 0.25
C ASN A 144 -5.33 -21.62 -0.01
N THR A 145 -6.20 -22.17 -0.84
CA THR A 145 -6.18 -23.60 -1.20
C THR A 145 -5.35 -23.87 -2.46
N VAL A 146 -4.94 -22.82 -3.16
CA VAL A 146 -4.20 -22.93 -4.42
C VAL A 146 -2.71 -23.05 -4.12
N MET A 147 -2.18 -24.25 -4.33
CA MET A 147 -0.74 -24.51 -4.27
C MET A 147 -0.09 -24.15 -5.60
N VAL A 148 1.08 -23.52 -5.53
CA VAL A 148 1.92 -23.17 -6.68
C VAL A 148 3.32 -23.75 -6.51
N ALA A 149 3.93 -24.17 -7.62
CA ALA A 149 5.27 -24.70 -7.67
C ALA A 149 6.09 -24.03 -8.78
N ASP A 150 7.43 -24.10 -8.66
CA ASP A 150 8.32 -23.50 -9.66
C ASP A 150 8.04 -24.04 -11.07
N GLY A 151 7.99 -23.12 -12.03
CA GLY A 151 7.73 -23.45 -13.44
C GLY A 151 6.24 -23.58 -13.81
N GLN A 152 5.31 -23.54 -12.86
CA GLN A 152 3.87 -23.60 -13.12
C GLN A 152 3.39 -22.34 -13.82
N ASP A 153 2.53 -22.49 -14.84
CA ASP A 153 1.83 -21.37 -15.48
C ASP A 153 0.87 -20.74 -14.47
N LEU A 154 1.04 -19.45 -14.19
CA LEU A 154 0.29 -18.80 -13.12
C LEU A 154 -0.48 -17.57 -13.58
N PHE A 155 0.13 -16.74 -14.39
CA PHE A 155 -0.50 -15.50 -14.85
C PHE A 155 -0.53 -15.39 -16.37
N ILE A 156 -1.53 -14.66 -16.85
CA ILE A 156 -1.57 -14.07 -18.19
C ILE A 156 -1.24 -12.59 -18.00
N MET A 157 -0.13 -12.15 -18.56
CA MET A 157 0.26 -10.75 -18.63
C MET A 157 -0.22 -10.18 -19.96
N SER A 158 -1.12 -9.20 -19.91
CA SER A 158 -1.68 -8.55 -21.10
C SER A 158 -1.14 -7.12 -21.24
N ARG A 159 -0.43 -6.87 -22.35
CA ARG A 159 0.14 -5.57 -22.71
C ARG A 159 0.02 -5.30 -24.19
N MET A 160 -0.50 -4.12 -24.57
CA MET A 160 -0.61 -3.70 -25.98
C MET A 160 -1.22 -4.77 -26.89
N LYS A 161 -2.33 -5.39 -26.47
CA LYS A 161 -3.04 -6.47 -27.20
C LYS A 161 -2.20 -7.76 -27.40
N ARG A 162 -1.13 -7.93 -26.64
CA ARG A 162 -0.35 -9.17 -26.59
C ARG A 162 -0.52 -9.79 -25.22
N GLU A 163 -0.66 -11.10 -25.22
CA GLU A 163 -0.77 -11.90 -23.99
C GLU A 163 0.42 -12.84 -23.91
N THR A 164 1.02 -12.89 -22.71
CA THR A 164 2.15 -13.75 -22.42
C THR A 164 1.86 -14.50 -21.13
N ILE A 165 2.08 -15.80 -21.13
CA ILE A 165 1.95 -16.63 -19.94
C ILE A 165 3.20 -16.44 -19.10
N LEU A 166 3.01 -16.09 -17.82
CA LEU A 166 4.07 -16.01 -16.84
C LEU A 166 4.03 -17.22 -15.93
N LYS A 167 5.19 -17.86 -15.80
CA LYS A 167 5.41 -18.97 -14.91
C LYS A 167 5.80 -18.47 -13.53
N TYR A 168 5.26 -19.11 -12.51
CA TYR A 168 5.72 -18.88 -11.15
C TYR A 168 7.19 -19.28 -11.02
N ARG A 169 7.95 -18.48 -10.30
CA ARG A 169 9.36 -18.72 -9.96
C ARG A 169 9.52 -18.50 -8.47
N GLY A 170 9.76 -19.57 -7.74
CA GLY A 170 9.92 -19.52 -6.28
C GLY A 170 9.68 -20.85 -5.60
N ALA A 171 9.75 -20.85 -4.28
CA ALA A 171 9.47 -22.02 -3.48
C ALA A 171 8.01 -22.44 -3.58
N GLU A 172 7.77 -23.75 -3.50
CA GLU A 172 6.42 -24.31 -3.45
C GLU A 172 5.67 -23.83 -2.21
N GLY A 173 4.39 -23.54 -2.38
CA GLY A 173 3.53 -23.09 -1.29
C GLY A 173 2.15 -22.69 -1.74
N ASN A 174 1.30 -22.33 -0.79
CA ASN A 174 -0.05 -21.85 -1.06
C ASN A 174 -0.06 -20.34 -1.32
N ILE A 175 -0.90 -19.89 -2.26
CA ILE A 175 -1.14 -18.47 -2.45
C ILE A 175 -1.91 -17.98 -1.22
N TYR A 176 -1.29 -17.17 -0.40
CA TYR A 176 -1.89 -16.68 0.84
C TYR A 176 -2.56 -15.30 0.67
N ALA A 177 -1.97 -14.44 -0.14
CA ALA A 177 -2.48 -13.10 -0.41
C ALA A 177 -2.39 -12.75 -1.90
N SER A 178 -3.34 -11.95 -2.39
CA SER A 178 -3.32 -11.31 -3.71
C SER A 178 -3.30 -9.80 -3.52
N TYR A 179 -2.36 -9.11 -4.15
CA TYR A 179 -2.15 -7.66 -4.03
C TYR A 179 -2.62 -6.91 -5.28
N PHE A 180 -3.29 -7.58 -6.21
CA PHE A 180 -3.83 -6.97 -7.42
C PHE A 180 -5.26 -7.47 -7.65
N ARG A 181 -6.02 -6.70 -8.42
CA ARG A 181 -7.31 -7.14 -8.96
C ARG A 181 -7.13 -7.55 -10.42
N PRO A 182 -7.68 -8.69 -10.86
CA PRO A 182 -7.59 -9.11 -12.25
C PRO A 182 -8.07 -8.01 -13.19
N GLY A 183 -7.19 -7.62 -14.13
CA GLY A 183 -7.48 -6.56 -15.11
C GLY A 183 -6.96 -5.18 -14.75
N ASP A 184 -6.54 -4.93 -13.52
CA ASP A 184 -5.88 -3.68 -13.15
C ASP A 184 -4.46 -3.60 -13.73
N ALA A 185 -4.03 -2.37 -14.05
CA ALA A 185 -2.65 -2.12 -14.46
C ALA A 185 -1.75 -2.12 -13.21
N VAL A 186 -0.77 -3.03 -13.20
CA VAL A 186 0.21 -3.15 -12.10
C VAL A 186 1.57 -2.67 -12.60
N ASP A 187 2.24 -1.87 -11.79
CA ASP A 187 3.57 -1.35 -12.12
C ASP A 187 4.68 -2.39 -11.82
N PRO A 188 5.84 -2.31 -12.51
CA PRO A 188 6.96 -3.22 -12.27
C PRO A 188 7.41 -3.20 -10.82
N GLY A 189 7.73 -4.37 -10.27
CA GLY A 189 8.19 -4.53 -8.89
C GLY A 189 7.07 -4.58 -7.83
N MET A 190 5.84 -4.18 -8.17
CA MET A 190 4.70 -4.34 -7.26
C MET A 190 4.36 -5.81 -7.08
N PRO A 191 4.07 -6.28 -5.86
CA PRO A 191 3.72 -7.68 -5.64
C PRO A 191 2.38 -8.01 -6.29
N LEU A 192 2.32 -9.17 -6.96
CA LEU A 192 1.09 -9.75 -7.49
C LEU A 192 0.46 -10.69 -6.45
N ILE A 193 1.27 -11.60 -5.91
CA ILE A 193 0.83 -12.53 -4.86
C ILE A 193 1.90 -12.69 -3.78
N GLY A 194 1.45 -13.13 -2.63
CA GLY A 194 2.27 -13.65 -1.54
C GLY A 194 2.04 -15.14 -1.38
N VAL A 195 3.11 -15.91 -1.44
CA VAL A 195 3.09 -17.38 -1.30
C VAL A 195 3.64 -17.76 0.06
N CYS A 196 2.91 -18.64 0.74
CA CYS A 196 3.28 -19.20 2.03
C CYS A 196 3.74 -20.63 1.87
N PRO A 197 5.00 -20.97 2.17
CA PRO A 197 5.44 -22.35 2.27
C PRO A 197 4.65 -23.11 3.35
N PRO A 198 4.35 -24.42 3.17
CA PRO A 198 3.52 -25.17 4.11
C PRO A 198 4.04 -25.21 5.53
N ASP A 199 5.36 -25.21 5.70
CA ASP A 199 6.05 -25.18 7.00
C ASP A 199 5.91 -23.87 7.76
N GLN A 200 5.60 -22.77 7.07
CA GLN A 200 5.43 -21.42 7.65
C GLN A 200 3.96 -21.06 7.92
N LEU A 201 3.02 -21.85 7.43
CA LEU A 201 1.59 -21.56 7.54
C LEU A 201 1.11 -21.38 9.00
N PRO A 202 1.47 -22.23 9.98
CA PRO A 202 1.04 -22.05 11.37
C PRO A 202 1.53 -20.72 11.96
N LEU A 203 2.74 -20.31 11.59
CA LEU A 203 3.33 -19.08 12.05
C LEU A 203 2.60 -17.85 11.50
N ILE A 204 2.30 -17.85 10.20
CA ILE A 204 1.56 -16.75 9.58
C ILE A 204 0.16 -16.66 10.16
N GLN A 205 -0.49 -17.78 10.43
CA GLN A 205 -1.79 -17.81 11.09
C GLN A 205 -1.75 -17.23 12.51
N ASP A 206 -0.71 -17.54 13.31
CA ASP A 206 -0.51 -16.95 14.64
C ASP A 206 -0.34 -15.43 14.58
N VAL A 207 0.45 -14.95 13.62
CA VAL A 207 0.67 -13.51 13.41
C VAL A 207 -0.61 -12.81 12.98
N VAL A 208 -1.36 -13.37 12.04
CA VAL A 208 -2.66 -12.85 11.61
C VAL A 208 -3.61 -12.78 12.80
N PHE A 209 -3.70 -13.86 13.59
CA PHE A 209 -4.54 -13.91 14.78
C PHE A 209 -4.17 -12.84 15.81
N ARG A 210 -2.88 -12.60 16.04
CA ARG A 210 -2.41 -11.53 16.94
C ARG A 210 -2.80 -10.14 16.43
N VAL A 211 -2.60 -9.86 15.14
CA VAL A 211 -3.01 -8.59 14.56
C VAL A 211 -4.52 -8.42 14.67
N GLU A 212 -5.28 -9.47 14.40
CA GLU A 212 -6.75 -9.42 14.46
C GLU A 212 -7.30 -9.19 15.87
N ASN A 213 -6.65 -9.70 16.91
CA ASN A 213 -7.16 -9.65 18.28
C ASN A 213 -6.47 -8.62 19.17
N GLU A 214 -5.22 -8.26 18.88
CA GLU A 214 -4.42 -7.37 19.72
C GLU A 214 -4.29 -5.96 19.13
N TRP A 215 -4.64 -5.77 17.85
CA TRP A 215 -4.57 -4.46 17.23
C TRP A 215 -5.85 -3.67 17.51
N GLU A 216 -5.79 -2.80 18.50
CA GLU A 216 -6.78 -1.75 18.69
C GLU A 216 -6.34 -0.55 17.86
N GLY A 217 -6.85 -0.43 16.63
CA GLY A 217 -6.62 0.76 15.82
C GLY A 217 -7.05 2.00 16.59
N GLN A 218 -6.20 3.01 16.68
CA GLN A 218 -6.65 4.32 17.15
C GLN A 218 -7.64 4.84 16.09
N GLN A 219 -8.91 4.84 16.46
CA GLN A 219 -10.02 5.41 15.69
C GLN A 219 -9.93 6.91 15.62
#